data_757899b13298eab3be103cd14ed3ce95
#
_entry.id   757899b13298eab3be103cd14ed3ce95
#
_cell.length_a   1.000
_cell.length_b   1.000
_cell.length_c   1.000
_cell.angle_alpha   90.00
_cell.angle_beta   90.00
_cell.angle_gamma   90.00
#
_symmetry.space_group_name_H-M   'P 1'
#
loop_
_entity.id
_entity.type
_entity.pdbx_description
1 polymer ?
#
loop_
_entity_poly.entity_id
_entity_poly.type
_entity_poly.pdbx_seq_one_letter_code
_entity_poly.pdbx_strand_id
1 'polypeptide(L)'
;MIAIILLALLASMNMSKILLATEKPFTKETVEDIKKIIEESSNIFKLLEKYKTKQELMDSIKDVDAVIVRSDKITKEIIDSSNNLKVIARAGAGFDNIDLGYSSKKGIVVMNTPGQNANAVAELVFGLLIYAKRNFYDGSTGTELKGKKLGLLAFGNVGRNVARIAKGFGIEIYSYDAFVPKEVLEKEGIHAVDKQEDLFTDCDIVSFVAGTCKETTSQLVNNSS
;
A
#
# COMPACT_ATOMS: atom_id res chain seq x y z
N MET A 1 2.28 -14.93 -0.26
CA MET A 1 0.90 -14.67 0.22
C MET A 1 -0.04 -14.16 -0.88
N ILE A 2 0.36 -13.21 -1.74
CA ILE A 2 -0.45 -12.75 -2.92
C ILE A 2 -0.85 -13.94 -3.80
N ALA A 3 0.09 -14.81 -4.08
CA ALA A 3 -0.13 -15.99 -4.91
C ALA A 3 -1.11 -17.01 -4.28
N ILE A 4 -1.11 -17.17 -2.96
CA ILE A 4 -1.99 -18.14 -2.27
C ILE A 4 -3.46 -17.72 -2.38
N ILE A 5 -3.76 -16.43 -2.29
CA ILE A 5 -5.14 -15.94 -2.42
C ILE A 5 -5.60 -16.00 -3.88
N LEU A 6 -4.72 -15.67 -4.83
CA LEU A 6 -4.96 -15.84 -6.27
C LEU A 6 -5.23 -17.29 -6.63
N LEU A 7 -4.47 -18.21 -6.05
CA LEU A 7 -4.57 -19.64 -6.26
C LEU A 7 -5.89 -20.24 -5.76
N ALA A 8 -6.39 -19.78 -4.61
CA ALA A 8 -7.66 -20.27 -4.07
C ALA A 8 -8.86 -19.95 -4.98
N LEU A 9 -8.83 -18.80 -5.68
CA LEU A 9 -9.89 -18.40 -6.62
C LEU A 9 -9.73 -19.07 -8.00
N LEU A 10 -8.50 -19.35 -8.42
CA LEU A 10 -8.19 -19.97 -9.72
C LEU A 10 -8.13 -21.51 -9.67
N ALA A 11 -8.03 -22.10 -8.47
CA ALA A 11 -7.97 -23.57 -8.30
C ALA A 11 -9.23 -24.33 -8.78
N SER A 12 -10.32 -23.62 -9.05
CA SER A 12 -11.55 -24.19 -9.65
C SER A 12 -11.57 -24.11 -11.19
N MET A 13 -10.55 -23.55 -11.82
CA MET A 13 -10.51 -23.26 -13.26
C MET A 13 -9.38 -24.04 -13.94
N ASN A 14 -9.69 -24.73 -15.04
CA ASN A 14 -8.70 -25.42 -15.85
C ASN A 14 -7.70 -24.41 -16.47
N MET A 15 -6.39 -24.63 -16.23
CA MET A 15 -5.26 -23.95 -16.86
C MET A 15 -5.48 -22.48 -17.22
N SER A 16 -5.54 -21.61 -16.18
CA SER A 16 -5.65 -20.15 -16.37
C SER A 16 -4.33 -19.54 -16.80
N LYS A 17 -4.41 -18.52 -17.66
CA LYS A 17 -3.24 -17.71 -18.05
C LYS A 17 -3.13 -16.51 -17.14
N ILE A 18 -1.99 -16.38 -16.44
CA ILE A 18 -1.73 -15.33 -15.47
C ILE A 18 -0.55 -14.47 -15.96
N LEU A 19 -0.82 -13.18 -16.17
CA LEU A 19 0.19 -12.21 -16.59
C LEU A 19 0.74 -11.47 -15.37
N LEU A 20 2.05 -11.49 -15.18
CA LEU A 20 2.75 -10.54 -14.32
C LEU A 20 3.20 -9.37 -15.19
N ALA A 21 2.58 -8.20 -15.01
CA ALA A 21 2.87 -7.00 -15.79
C ALA A 21 3.39 -5.87 -14.92
N THR A 22 4.55 -5.29 -15.25
CA THR A 22 5.10 -4.14 -14.53
C THR A 22 6.09 -3.31 -15.36
N GLU A 23 5.90 -1.99 -15.39
CA GLU A 23 6.90 -1.06 -15.95
C GLU A 23 8.19 -1.05 -15.12
N LYS A 24 8.05 -1.10 -13.78
CA LYS A 24 9.16 -1.14 -12.83
C LYS A 24 9.35 -2.58 -12.36
N PRO A 25 10.38 -3.29 -12.85
CA PRO A 25 10.53 -4.72 -12.62
C PRO A 25 10.62 -5.07 -11.14
N PHE A 26 10.15 -6.25 -10.79
CA PHE A 26 10.43 -6.92 -9.54
C PHE A 26 11.88 -7.43 -9.51
N THR A 27 12.35 -7.86 -8.35
CA THR A 27 13.62 -8.62 -8.29
C THR A 27 13.46 -9.93 -9.04
N LYS A 28 14.53 -10.45 -9.59
CA LYS A 28 14.50 -11.75 -10.29
C LYS A 28 13.96 -12.88 -9.40
N GLU A 29 14.39 -12.89 -8.15
CA GLU A 29 13.93 -13.83 -7.13
C GLU A 29 12.40 -13.78 -6.96
N THR A 30 11.83 -12.58 -6.82
CA THR A 30 10.37 -12.41 -6.69
C THR A 30 9.63 -12.91 -7.94
N VAL A 31 10.17 -12.67 -9.14
CA VAL A 31 9.56 -13.14 -10.39
C VAL A 31 9.58 -14.67 -10.45
N GLU A 32 10.70 -15.31 -10.09
CA GLU A 32 10.83 -16.79 -10.07
C GLU A 32 9.89 -17.40 -9.01
N ASP A 33 9.77 -16.80 -7.82
CA ASP A 33 8.84 -17.27 -6.79
C ASP A 33 7.39 -17.20 -7.26
N ILE A 34 6.97 -16.08 -7.88
CA ILE A 34 5.63 -15.92 -8.42
C ILE A 34 5.39 -16.95 -9.54
N LYS A 35 6.33 -17.11 -10.46
CA LYS A 35 6.28 -18.08 -11.55
C LYS A 35 6.09 -19.50 -11.01
N LYS A 36 6.95 -19.91 -10.07
CA LYS A 36 6.91 -21.22 -9.43
C LYS A 36 5.53 -21.51 -8.83
N ILE A 37 4.99 -20.59 -8.05
CA ILE A 37 3.68 -20.74 -7.41
C ILE A 37 2.56 -20.88 -8.46
N ILE A 38 2.62 -20.12 -9.55
CA ILE A 38 1.62 -20.17 -10.62
C ILE A 38 1.69 -21.53 -11.35
N GLU A 39 2.89 -21.99 -11.70
CA GLU A 39 3.11 -23.23 -12.44
C GLU A 39 2.82 -24.47 -11.59
N GLU A 40 3.16 -24.48 -10.29
CA GLU A 40 2.80 -25.53 -9.34
C GLU A 40 1.29 -25.70 -9.20
N SER A 41 0.52 -24.67 -9.52
CA SER A 41 -0.96 -24.71 -9.53
C SER A 41 -1.55 -25.05 -10.89
N SER A 42 -0.75 -25.61 -11.79
CA SER A 42 -1.15 -25.99 -13.15
C SER A 42 -1.68 -24.81 -14.00
N ASN A 43 -1.22 -23.59 -13.72
CA ASN A 43 -1.55 -22.40 -14.48
C ASN A 43 -0.38 -21.98 -15.39
N ILE A 44 -0.66 -21.15 -16.39
CA ILE A 44 0.32 -20.67 -17.36
C ILE A 44 0.81 -19.29 -16.92
N PHE A 45 2.11 -19.17 -16.66
CA PHE A 45 2.75 -17.91 -16.33
C PHE A 45 3.13 -17.15 -17.61
N LYS A 46 2.82 -15.85 -17.64
CA LYS A 46 3.29 -14.87 -18.63
C LYS A 46 3.96 -13.71 -17.92
N LEU A 47 5.01 -13.14 -18.52
CA LEU A 47 5.76 -12.01 -17.99
C LEU A 47 5.81 -10.87 -18.99
N LEU A 48 5.48 -9.65 -18.54
CA LEU A 48 5.69 -8.41 -19.26
C LEU A 48 6.37 -7.40 -18.32
N GLU A 49 7.66 -7.17 -18.51
CA GLU A 49 8.42 -6.21 -17.73
C GLU A 49 9.00 -5.10 -18.61
N LYS A 50 9.20 -3.93 -17.98
CA LYS A 50 9.87 -2.76 -18.58
C LYS A 50 9.22 -2.29 -19.89
N TYR A 51 7.95 -2.59 -20.08
CA TYR A 51 7.21 -2.09 -21.23
C TYR A 51 7.16 -0.56 -21.23
N LYS A 52 7.08 0.04 -22.40
CA LYS A 52 7.19 1.49 -22.59
C LYS A 52 5.87 2.15 -22.97
N THR A 53 4.95 1.37 -23.47
CA THR A 53 3.70 1.88 -24.01
C THR A 53 2.50 1.15 -23.43
N LYS A 54 1.41 1.87 -23.26
CA LYS A 54 0.12 1.30 -22.88
C LYS A 54 -0.32 0.19 -23.85
N GLN A 55 0.05 0.32 -25.14
CA GLN A 55 -0.31 -0.66 -26.16
C GLN A 55 0.31 -2.04 -25.88
N GLU A 56 1.57 -2.09 -25.44
CA GLU A 56 2.21 -3.36 -25.08
C GLU A 56 1.44 -4.09 -23.96
N LEU A 57 0.97 -3.35 -22.94
CA LEU A 57 0.14 -3.92 -21.90
C LEU A 57 -1.21 -4.39 -22.44
N MET A 58 -1.87 -3.58 -23.28
CA MET A 58 -3.14 -3.92 -23.92
C MET A 58 -3.02 -5.17 -24.81
N ASP A 59 -1.91 -5.34 -25.52
CA ASP A 59 -1.68 -6.52 -26.35
C ASP A 59 -1.42 -7.77 -25.50
N SER A 60 -0.71 -7.63 -24.38
CA SER A 60 -0.34 -8.74 -23.51
C SER A 60 -1.51 -9.25 -22.66
N ILE A 61 -2.50 -8.38 -22.35
CA ILE A 61 -3.64 -8.74 -21.51
C ILE A 61 -4.80 -9.39 -22.28
N LYS A 62 -4.78 -9.38 -23.62
CA LYS A 62 -5.90 -9.82 -24.47
C LYS A 62 -6.42 -11.22 -24.16
N ASP A 63 -5.53 -12.16 -23.90
CA ASP A 63 -5.83 -13.59 -23.79
C ASP A 63 -5.55 -14.16 -22.39
N VAL A 64 -5.48 -13.34 -21.34
CA VAL A 64 -5.20 -13.77 -19.96
C VAL A 64 -6.45 -13.74 -19.10
N ASP A 65 -6.49 -14.65 -18.13
CA ASP A 65 -7.58 -14.75 -17.15
C ASP A 65 -7.33 -13.89 -15.91
N ALA A 66 -6.05 -13.65 -15.58
CA ALA A 66 -5.67 -12.80 -14.45
C ALA A 66 -4.43 -11.97 -14.77
N VAL A 67 -4.34 -10.79 -14.16
CA VAL A 67 -3.15 -9.94 -14.23
C VAL A 67 -2.69 -9.56 -12.83
N ILE A 68 -1.38 -9.66 -12.60
CA ILE A 68 -0.71 -9.14 -11.41
C ILE A 68 0.02 -7.87 -11.81
N VAL A 69 -0.26 -6.76 -11.12
CA VAL A 69 0.36 -5.45 -11.37
C VAL A 69 0.92 -4.87 -10.09
N ARG A 70 1.82 -3.90 -10.18
CA ARG A 70 2.36 -3.16 -9.03
C ARG A 70 1.85 -1.72 -9.00
N SER A 71 2.42 -0.85 -9.80
CA SER A 71 2.07 0.58 -9.90
C SER A 71 1.40 0.92 -11.23
N ASP A 72 1.25 -0.05 -12.08
CA ASP A 72 0.75 0.07 -13.43
C ASP A 72 -0.72 0.45 -13.42
N LYS A 73 -1.10 1.41 -14.25
CA LYS A 73 -2.49 1.88 -14.32
C LYS A 73 -3.34 0.89 -15.11
N ILE A 74 -4.39 0.37 -14.47
CA ILE A 74 -5.40 -0.47 -15.10
C ILE A 74 -6.67 0.35 -15.30
N THR A 75 -6.75 0.99 -16.44
CA THR A 75 -7.87 1.85 -16.85
C THR A 75 -8.95 1.05 -17.56
N LYS A 76 -10.13 1.67 -17.72
CA LYS A 76 -11.23 1.14 -18.55
C LYS A 76 -10.75 0.58 -19.91
N GLU A 77 -9.90 1.32 -20.63
CA GLU A 77 -9.41 0.91 -21.96
C GLU A 77 -8.57 -0.37 -21.90
N ILE A 78 -7.74 -0.53 -20.85
CA ILE A 78 -6.94 -1.74 -20.64
C ILE A 78 -7.86 -2.91 -20.32
N ILE A 79 -8.86 -2.70 -19.46
CA ILE A 79 -9.85 -3.73 -19.15
C ILE A 79 -10.63 -4.16 -20.40
N ASP A 80 -11.05 -3.21 -21.22
CA ASP A 80 -11.79 -3.48 -22.47
C ASP A 80 -10.95 -4.19 -23.54
N SER A 81 -9.61 -4.12 -23.46
CA SER A 81 -8.74 -4.84 -24.39
C SER A 81 -8.62 -6.34 -24.09
N SER A 82 -9.07 -6.76 -22.90
CA SER A 82 -9.05 -8.17 -22.53
C SER A 82 -10.37 -8.87 -22.84
N ASN A 83 -10.28 -10.10 -23.34
CA ASN A 83 -11.46 -10.94 -23.63
C ASN A 83 -11.88 -11.81 -22.44
N ASN A 84 -10.92 -12.18 -21.56
CA ASN A 84 -11.12 -13.25 -20.57
C ASN A 84 -10.77 -12.82 -19.14
N LEU A 85 -10.39 -11.58 -18.89
CA LEU A 85 -9.90 -11.13 -17.59
C LEU A 85 -10.97 -11.28 -16.49
N LYS A 86 -10.64 -12.00 -15.44
CA LYS A 86 -11.50 -12.29 -14.29
C LYS A 86 -10.95 -11.70 -12.99
N VAL A 87 -9.63 -11.56 -12.92
CA VAL A 87 -8.95 -11.12 -11.68
C VAL A 87 -7.85 -10.12 -12.00
N ILE A 88 -7.82 -9.04 -11.21
CA ILE A 88 -6.72 -8.08 -11.17
C ILE A 88 -6.14 -8.12 -9.76
N ALA A 89 -4.88 -8.53 -9.61
CA ALA A 89 -4.19 -8.56 -8.32
C ALA A 89 -3.14 -7.44 -8.26
N ARG A 90 -3.28 -6.55 -7.29
CA ARG A 90 -2.30 -5.50 -7.04
C ARG A 90 -1.26 -5.96 -6.03
N ALA A 91 0.01 -6.03 -6.43
CA ALA A 91 1.14 -6.29 -5.55
C ALA A 91 1.48 -5.04 -4.71
N GLY A 92 0.61 -4.69 -3.77
CA GLY A 92 0.72 -3.55 -2.87
C GLY A 92 -0.59 -3.23 -2.16
N ALA A 93 -0.55 -2.29 -1.22
CA ALA A 93 -1.69 -1.97 -0.35
C ALA A 93 -2.71 -1.00 -0.99
N GLY A 94 -2.25 0.04 -1.70
CA GLY A 94 -3.13 0.97 -2.41
C GLY A 94 -3.79 0.31 -3.63
N PHE A 95 -4.80 0.93 -4.19
CA PHE A 95 -5.52 0.43 -5.38
C PHE A 95 -6.02 1.58 -6.29
N ASP A 96 -5.53 2.77 -6.07
CA ASP A 96 -5.83 4.00 -6.81
C ASP A 96 -5.39 3.96 -8.29
N ASN A 97 -4.52 3.02 -8.62
CA ASN A 97 -4.07 2.75 -9.98
C ASN A 97 -5.01 1.82 -10.78
N ILE A 98 -6.12 1.34 -10.18
CA ILE A 98 -7.05 0.40 -10.81
C ILE A 98 -8.45 1.03 -10.83
N ASP A 99 -9.13 0.99 -11.98
CA ASP A 99 -10.53 1.41 -12.11
C ASP A 99 -11.46 0.37 -11.48
N LEU A 100 -11.67 0.49 -10.16
CA LEU A 100 -12.52 -0.42 -9.38
C LEU A 100 -13.97 -0.40 -9.88
N GLY A 101 -14.51 0.79 -10.17
CA GLY A 101 -15.89 0.93 -10.61
C GLY A 101 -16.15 0.22 -11.93
N TYR A 102 -15.21 0.32 -12.86
CA TYR A 102 -15.32 -0.37 -14.14
C TYR A 102 -15.05 -1.86 -14.02
N SER A 103 -14.06 -2.27 -13.23
CA SER A 103 -13.79 -3.69 -12.95
C SER A 103 -15.02 -4.40 -12.37
N SER A 104 -15.68 -3.78 -11.39
CA SER A 104 -16.90 -4.32 -10.79
C SER A 104 -18.06 -4.45 -11.80
N LYS A 105 -18.24 -3.45 -12.69
CA LYS A 105 -19.26 -3.52 -13.76
C LYS A 105 -19.02 -4.66 -14.74
N LYS A 106 -17.75 -5.05 -14.93
CA LYS A 106 -17.36 -6.18 -15.79
C LYS A 106 -17.33 -7.52 -15.04
N GLY A 107 -17.64 -7.55 -13.75
CA GLY A 107 -17.55 -8.76 -12.93
C GLY A 107 -16.12 -9.21 -12.63
N ILE A 108 -15.13 -8.30 -12.77
CA ILE A 108 -13.72 -8.59 -12.51
C ILE A 108 -13.42 -8.37 -11.03
N VAL A 109 -12.84 -9.38 -10.39
CA VAL A 109 -12.41 -9.30 -8.98
C VAL A 109 -11.11 -8.53 -8.90
N VAL A 110 -11.04 -7.50 -8.03
CA VAL A 110 -9.81 -6.76 -7.75
C VAL A 110 -9.33 -7.09 -6.35
N MET A 111 -8.05 -7.42 -6.23
CA MET A 111 -7.38 -7.81 -4.98
C MET A 111 -6.13 -6.98 -4.75
N ASN A 112 -5.78 -6.77 -3.48
CA ASN A 112 -4.56 -6.09 -3.07
C ASN A 112 -3.88 -6.83 -1.91
N THR A 113 -2.76 -6.30 -1.40
CA THR A 113 -2.00 -6.89 -0.28
C THR A 113 -1.87 -5.90 0.88
N PRO A 114 -2.95 -5.71 1.67
CA PRO A 114 -2.94 -4.75 2.77
C PRO A 114 -1.87 -5.08 3.81
N GLY A 115 -1.15 -4.05 4.29
CA GLY A 115 -0.20 -4.16 5.40
C GLY A 115 1.17 -4.74 5.05
N GLN A 116 1.37 -5.33 3.87
CA GLN A 116 2.64 -6.02 3.54
C GLN A 116 3.85 -5.08 3.48
N ASN A 117 3.65 -3.83 3.08
CA ASN A 117 4.69 -2.80 3.02
C ASN A 117 4.67 -1.85 4.23
N ALA A 118 3.82 -2.09 5.22
CA ALA A 118 3.59 -1.14 6.31
C ALA A 118 4.84 -0.89 7.16
N ASN A 119 5.65 -1.94 7.40
CA ASN A 119 6.90 -1.79 8.12
C ASN A 119 7.93 -0.95 7.34
N ALA A 120 8.08 -1.19 6.04
CA ALA A 120 9.01 -0.42 5.20
C ALA A 120 8.63 1.07 5.14
N VAL A 121 7.33 1.38 5.09
CA VAL A 121 6.83 2.76 5.15
C VAL A 121 7.14 3.38 6.51
N ALA A 122 6.94 2.65 7.61
CA ALA A 122 7.27 3.13 8.94
C ALA A 122 8.78 3.40 9.13
N GLU A 123 9.64 2.55 8.59
CA GLU A 123 11.09 2.77 8.58
C GLU A 123 11.46 4.03 7.79
N LEU A 124 10.83 4.28 6.64
CA LEU A 124 11.01 5.49 5.86
C LEU A 124 10.63 6.75 6.65
N VAL A 125 9.53 6.71 7.43
CA VAL A 125 9.14 7.82 8.32
C VAL A 125 10.28 8.17 9.26
N PHE A 126 10.90 7.18 9.92
CA PHE A 126 12.02 7.43 10.83
C PHE A 126 13.29 7.86 10.10
N GLY A 127 13.57 7.33 8.94
CA GLY A 127 14.67 7.79 8.08
C GLY A 127 14.55 9.30 7.78
N LEU A 128 13.37 9.73 7.37
CA LEU A 128 13.10 11.15 7.09
C LEU A 128 13.12 12.02 8.35
N LEU A 129 12.55 11.54 9.47
CA LEU A 129 12.55 12.26 10.75
C LEU A 129 13.98 12.49 11.26
N ILE A 130 14.81 11.45 11.27
CA ILE A 130 16.21 11.57 11.69
C ILE A 130 16.94 12.54 10.77
N TYR A 131 16.77 12.41 9.46
CA TYR A 131 17.41 13.26 8.48
C TYR A 131 17.01 14.74 8.67
N ALA A 132 15.74 15.03 8.86
CA ALA A 132 15.24 16.38 9.12
C ALA A 132 15.71 16.95 10.47
N LYS A 133 15.65 16.15 11.56
CA LYS A 133 16.09 16.58 12.90
C LYS A 133 17.62 16.77 13.02
N ARG A 134 18.37 16.22 12.09
CA ARG A 134 19.83 16.41 11.96
C ARG A 134 20.19 17.44 10.88
N ASN A 135 19.25 18.35 10.55
CA ASN A 135 19.44 19.42 9.56
C ASN A 135 19.99 18.91 8.22
N PHE A 136 19.39 17.81 7.71
CA PHE A 136 19.81 17.16 6.46
C PHE A 136 21.27 16.76 6.44
N TYR A 137 21.88 16.63 7.62
CA TYR A 137 23.27 16.24 7.82
C TYR A 137 24.29 17.26 7.26
N ASP A 138 23.98 18.55 7.39
CA ASP A 138 24.80 19.66 6.88
C ASP A 138 26.00 20.02 7.78
N GLY A 139 26.22 19.26 8.87
CA GLY A 139 27.28 19.48 9.86
C GLY A 139 26.89 20.41 11.01
N SER A 140 25.70 21.01 10.98
CA SER A 140 25.19 21.83 12.08
C SER A 140 24.61 20.98 13.21
N THR A 141 24.37 21.61 14.37
CA THR A 141 23.79 20.95 15.55
C THR A 141 22.31 20.66 15.30
N GLY A 142 21.93 19.37 15.32
CA GLY A 142 20.54 18.93 15.26
C GLY A 142 19.94 18.71 16.65
N THR A 143 18.71 18.15 16.66
CA THR A 143 17.96 17.81 17.87
C THR A 143 17.67 16.32 17.98
N GLU A 144 17.37 15.84 19.19
CA GLU A 144 17.00 14.45 19.45
C GLU A 144 15.49 14.21 19.29
N LEU A 145 15.13 12.95 19.04
CA LEU A 145 13.74 12.49 19.01
C LEU A 145 13.24 12.05 20.40
N LYS A 146 14.14 11.66 21.30
CA LYS A 146 13.80 11.20 22.64
C LYS A 146 13.01 12.26 23.43
N GLY A 147 11.91 11.83 24.05
CA GLY A 147 11.02 12.72 24.83
C GLY A 147 10.18 13.68 23.98
N LYS A 148 10.23 13.54 22.65
CA LYS A 148 9.35 14.31 21.74
C LYS A 148 7.97 13.67 21.65
N LYS A 149 6.97 14.48 21.32
CA LYS A 149 5.60 14.04 21.08
C LYS A 149 5.38 13.86 19.58
N LEU A 150 4.98 12.64 19.17
CA LEU A 150 4.64 12.29 17.80
C LEU A 150 3.14 12.08 17.68
N GLY A 151 2.48 12.93 16.90
CA GLY A 151 1.10 12.78 16.50
C GLY A 151 0.97 11.88 15.26
N LEU A 152 0.14 10.86 15.33
CA LEU A 152 -0.20 9.98 14.21
C LEU A 152 -1.63 10.25 13.78
N LEU A 153 -1.79 10.73 12.56
CA LEU A 153 -3.09 10.84 11.94
C LEU A 153 -3.38 9.53 11.20
N ALA A 154 -4.26 8.74 11.76
CA ALA A 154 -4.61 7.35 11.52
C ALA A 154 -3.71 6.32 12.22
N PHE A 155 -4.35 5.22 12.68
CA PHE A 155 -3.71 4.15 13.42
C PHE A 155 -3.97 2.76 12.80
N GLY A 156 -3.86 2.71 11.45
CA GLY A 156 -3.90 1.48 10.67
C GLY A 156 -2.57 0.71 10.71
N ASN A 157 -2.34 -0.13 9.70
CA ASN A 157 -1.12 -0.95 9.62
C ASN A 157 0.18 -0.14 9.66
N VAL A 158 0.25 1.00 8.98
CA VAL A 158 1.43 1.88 9.00
C VAL A 158 1.57 2.56 10.35
N GLY A 159 0.49 3.17 10.87
CA GLY A 159 0.50 3.86 12.16
C GLY A 159 0.97 2.96 13.31
N ARG A 160 0.51 1.72 13.36
CA ARG A 160 0.96 0.71 14.36
C ARG A 160 2.46 0.41 14.25
N ASN A 161 3.00 0.28 13.03
CA ASN A 161 4.43 0.07 12.83
C ASN A 161 5.25 1.31 13.20
N VAL A 162 4.77 2.52 12.86
CA VAL A 162 5.41 3.78 13.28
C VAL A 162 5.42 3.87 14.80
N ALA A 163 4.30 3.59 15.46
CA ALA A 163 4.21 3.59 16.92
C ALA A 163 5.19 2.59 17.58
N ARG A 164 5.28 1.38 17.03
CA ARG A 164 6.23 0.36 17.50
C ARG A 164 7.67 0.84 17.43
N ILE A 165 8.07 1.46 16.33
CA ILE A 165 9.43 2.00 16.17
C ILE A 165 9.65 3.21 17.08
N ALA A 166 8.67 4.13 17.18
CA ALA A 166 8.71 5.34 18.01
C ALA A 166 9.00 5.03 19.48
N LYS A 167 8.41 3.96 20.02
CA LYS A 167 8.67 3.50 21.40
C LYS A 167 10.16 3.22 21.63
N GLY A 168 10.86 2.64 20.65
CA GLY A 168 12.29 2.39 20.73
C GLY A 168 13.15 3.66 20.79
N PHE A 169 12.65 4.78 20.26
CA PHE A 169 13.29 6.10 20.35
C PHE A 169 12.93 6.86 21.62
N GLY A 170 12.06 6.32 22.50
CA GLY A 170 11.57 7.03 23.68
C GLY A 170 10.68 8.24 23.33
N ILE A 171 9.92 8.14 22.27
CA ILE A 171 8.96 9.15 21.80
C ILE A 171 7.61 8.88 22.47
N GLU A 172 6.93 9.92 22.92
CA GLU A 172 5.54 9.88 23.36
C GLU A 172 4.62 9.92 22.14
N ILE A 173 3.64 9.02 22.09
CA ILE A 173 2.83 8.83 20.88
C ILE A 173 1.39 9.24 21.15
N TYR A 174 0.89 10.13 20.33
CA TYR A 174 -0.49 10.59 20.27
C TYR A 174 -1.13 10.14 18.97
N SER A 175 -2.41 9.80 18.96
CA SER A 175 -3.07 9.42 17.73
C SER A 175 -4.53 9.85 17.69
N TYR A 176 -4.96 10.22 16.50
CA TYR A 176 -6.36 10.34 16.11
C TYR A 176 -6.65 9.33 14.99
N ASP A 177 -7.72 8.56 15.16
CA ASP A 177 -8.26 7.71 14.10
C ASP A 177 -9.79 7.71 14.17
N ALA A 178 -10.46 7.95 13.05
CA ALA A 178 -11.92 8.02 12.98
C ALA A 178 -12.60 6.64 13.12
N PHE A 179 -11.85 5.55 12.95
CA PHE A 179 -12.38 4.17 12.91
C PHE A 179 -11.85 3.28 14.02
N VAL A 180 -10.70 3.63 14.62
CA VAL A 180 -10.11 2.85 15.73
C VAL A 180 -10.59 3.41 17.06
N PRO A 181 -11.28 2.61 17.91
CA PRO A 181 -11.71 3.07 19.22
C PRO A 181 -10.55 3.51 20.12
N LYS A 182 -10.78 4.53 20.95
CA LYS A 182 -9.75 5.07 21.87
C LYS A 182 -9.16 4.02 22.79
N GLU A 183 -10.00 3.13 23.29
CA GLU A 183 -9.60 2.05 24.18
C GLU A 183 -8.57 1.10 23.54
N VAL A 184 -8.60 0.99 22.21
CA VAL A 184 -7.60 0.20 21.44
C VAL A 184 -6.26 0.93 21.42
N LEU A 185 -6.28 2.25 21.20
CA LEU A 185 -5.08 3.09 21.23
C LEU A 185 -4.43 3.04 22.62
N GLU A 186 -5.22 3.27 23.67
CA GLU A 186 -4.76 3.28 25.07
C GLU A 186 -4.16 1.95 25.51
N LYS A 187 -4.77 0.81 25.12
CA LYS A 187 -4.22 -0.53 25.37
C LYS A 187 -2.86 -0.74 24.72
N GLU A 188 -2.59 -0.07 23.61
CA GLU A 188 -1.29 -0.09 22.97
C GLU A 188 -0.32 0.97 23.51
N GLY A 189 -0.70 1.70 24.58
CA GLY A 189 0.11 2.75 25.20
C GLY A 189 0.25 3.98 24.33
N ILE A 190 -0.82 4.34 23.60
CA ILE A 190 -0.92 5.50 22.74
C ILE A 190 -1.91 6.47 23.36
N HIS A 191 -1.58 7.75 23.43
CA HIS A 191 -2.49 8.80 23.88
C HIS A 191 -3.53 9.08 22.81
N ALA A 192 -4.77 8.69 23.03
CA ALA A 192 -5.87 8.99 22.10
C ALA A 192 -6.31 10.44 22.27
N VAL A 193 -6.41 11.18 21.16
CA VAL A 193 -6.95 12.55 21.16
C VAL A 193 -8.37 12.57 20.57
N ASP A 194 -9.14 13.60 20.92
CA ASP A 194 -10.55 13.73 20.53
C ASP A 194 -10.71 14.25 19.11
N LYS A 195 -9.79 15.12 18.69
CA LYS A 195 -9.82 15.80 17.41
C LYS A 195 -8.45 15.72 16.74
N GLN A 196 -8.44 15.68 15.42
CA GLN A 196 -7.19 15.67 14.66
C GLN A 196 -6.38 16.97 14.87
N GLU A 197 -7.06 18.10 15.12
CA GLU A 197 -6.46 19.39 15.35
C GLU A 197 -5.56 19.39 16.60
N ASP A 198 -5.91 18.60 17.61
CA ASP A 198 -5.14 18.47 18.85
C ASP A 198 -3.73 17.90 18.58
N LEU A 199 -3.55 17.09 17.53
CA LEU A 199 -2.24 16.59 17.13
C LEU A 199 -1.29 17.72 16.67
N PHE A 200 -1.84 18.78 16.06
CA PHE A 200 -1.03 19.90 15.56
C PHE A 200 -0.69 20.90 16.65
N THR A 201 -1.50 20.98 17.70
CA THR A 201 -1.25 21.89 18.84
C THR A 201 -0.35 21.27 19.88
N ASP A 202 -0.48 19.96 20.12
CA ASP A 202 0.10 19.29 21.28
C ASP A 202 1.36 18.47 20.96
N CYS A 203 1.64 18.22 19.67
CA CYS A 203 2.76 17.36 19.25
C CYS A 203 3.89 18.16 18.59
N ASP A 204 5.13 17.76 18.84
CA ASP A 204 6.34 18.31 18.21
C ASP A 204 6.47 17.91 16.72
N ILE A 205 5.85 16.77 16.36
CA ILE A 205 5.95 16.13 15.06
C ILE A 205 4.58 15.53 14.73
N VAL A 206 4.10 15.71 13.52
CA VAL A 206 2.87 15.04 13.05
C VAL A 206 3.18 14.23 11.80
N SER A 207 2.75 12.97 11.79
CA SER A 207 2.89 12.07 10.65
C SER A 207 1.53 11.64 10.12
N PHE A 208 1.31 11.89 8.84
CA PHE A 208 0.11 11.45 8.12
C PHE A 208 0.35 10.03 7.61
N VAL A 209 -0.30 9.06 8.21
CA VAL A 209 -0.16 7.64 7.87
C VAL A 209 -1.49 7.01 7.44
N ALA A 210 -2.47 7.86 7.13
CA ALA A 210 -3.76 7.44 6.60
C ALA A 210 -3.62 6.83 5.21
N GLY A 211 -4.39 5.79 4.93
CA GLY A 211 -4.55 5.27 3.57
C GLY A 211 -5.25 6.30 2.68
N THR A 212 -4.91 6.33 1.40
CA THR A 212 -5.56 7.18 0.40
C THR A 212 -6.95 6.63 0.04
N CYS A 213 -7.88 6.73 0.96
CA CYS A 213 -9.30 6.62 0.65
C CYS A 213 -9.78 8.03 0.30
N LYS A 214 -10.45 8.20 -0.86
CA LYS A 214 -10.94 9.52 -1.31
C LYS A 214 -11.80 10.23 -0.26
N GLU A 215 -12.53 9.47 0.55
CA GLU A 215 -13.40 9.98 1.60
C GLU A 215 -12.62 10.49 2.83
N THR A 216 -11.52 9.85 3.19
CA THR A 216 -10.69 10.27 4.34
C THR A 216 -9.75 11.42 3.99
N THR A 217 -9.16 11.41 2.81
CA THR A 217 -8.17 12.42 2.42
C THR A 217 -8.82 13.76 2.07
N SER A 218 -10.03 13.75 1.49
CA SER A 218 -10.76 14.99 1.18
C SER A 218 -11.27 15.72 2.43
N GLN A 219 -11.61 14.99 3.49
CA GLN A 219 -12.00 15.59 4.78
C GLN A 219 -10.81 16.17 5.54
N LEU A 220 -9.62 15.55 5.41
CA LEU A 220 -8.41 15.99 6.10
C LEU A 220 -7.80 17.26 5.51
N VAL A 221 -7.96 17.49 4.20
CA VAL A 221 -7.38 18.66 3.51
C VAL A 221 -8.32 19.86 3.53
N ASN A 222 -9.63 19.66 3.61
CA ASN A 222 -10.62 20.73 3.55
C ASN A 222 -10.88 21.45 4.89
N ASN A 223 -10.38 20.94 6.01
CA ASN A 223 -10.55 21.56 7.34
C ASN A 223 -9.34 22.42 7.76
N SER A 224 -8.35 22.63 6.89
CA SER A 224 -7.14 23.43 7.18
C SER A 224 -7.15 24.82 6.49
N SER A 225 -8.33 25.33 6.14
CA SER A 225 -8.51 26.72 5.63
C SER A 225 -9.26 27.59 6.60
#